data_14027626e859b38420e937e0ca1c1bed
#
_entry.id   14027626e859b38420e937e0ca1c1bed
#
_cell.length_a   1.000
_cell.length_b   1.000
_cell.length_c   1.000
_cell.angle_alpha   90.00
_cell.angle_beta   90.00
_cell.angle_gamma   90.00
#
_symmetry.space_group_name_H-M   'P 1'
#
loop_
_entity.id
_entity.type
_entity.pdbx_description
1 polymer ?
#
loop_
_entity_poly.entity_id
_entity_poly.type
_entity_poly.pdbx_seq_one_letter_code
_entity_poly.pdbx_strand_id
1 'polypeptide(L)'
;MAVFLVAGPAEAGGGKRPVVVELFTSQGCSSCPPADALLGRLADRKDVLALSLPITYWDMMGWKDTLASEANTHRQKSYSEIMGHGGVYTPQMIVDGVSDIIGSREAAVETAIALREGDMDAVPVLLHATRQEIHVTVGPASNHEGPDATIWMFRILGKATVAIGAGENQGRTVTYRNIVRDMKAIGLWKGPAVSLDLPRQDGMDTPHDALAVVVQQNGYGRIIGATIIGHPDY
;
A
#
# COMPACT_ATOMS: atom_id res chain seq x y z
N MET A 1 24.09 3.76 -43.70
CA MET A 1 23.27 4.81 -43.09
C MET A 1 22.50 4.17 -41.93
N ALA A 2 22.92 4.34 -40.69
CA ALA A 2 22.24 3.80 -39.53
C ALA A 2 21.28 4.90 -39.00
N VAL A 3 19.99 4.61 -39.01
CA VAL A 3 18.95 5.50 -38.44
C VAL A 3 18.91 5.23 -36.95
N PHE A 4 19.42 6.16 -36.14
CA PHE A 4 19.20 6.18 -34.72
C PHE A 4 17.77 6.68 -34.46
N LEU A 5 16.88 5.79 -34.06
CA LEU A 5 15.62 6.17 -33.43
C LEU A 5 15.95 6.74 -32.05
N VAL A 6 15.84 8.04 -31.91
CA VAL A 6 15.80 8.71 -30.63
C VAL A 6 14.43 8.41 -30.00
N ALA A 7 14.40 7.57 -28.97
CA ALA A 7 13.22 7.40 -28.16
C ALA A 7 12.93 8.75 -27.48
N GLY A 8 11.80 9.36 -27.82
CA GLY A 8 11.32 10.57 -27.17
C GLY A 8 11.04 10.32 -25.69
N PRO A 9 11.03 11.39 -24.85
CA PRO A 9 10.70 11.25 -23.44
C PRO A 9 9.32 10.61 -23.31
N ALA A 10 9.23 9.51 -22.57
CA ALA A 10 7.96 8.93 -22.19
C ALA A 10 7.15 10.03 -21.48
N GLU A 11 6.02 10.41 -22.05
CA GLU A 11 5.10 11.35 -21.39
C GLU A 11 4.76 10.78 -20.02
N ALA A 12 5.12 11.51 -18.98
CA ALA A 12 4.66 11.26 -17.64
C ALA A 12 3.13 11.33 -17.68
N GLY A 13 2.48 10.19 -17.61
CA GLY A 13 1.02 10.11 -17.61
C GLY A 13 0.47 11.04 -16.52
N GLY A 14 -0.16 12.17 -16.95
CA GLY A 14 -0.69 13.24 -16.10
C GLY A 14 -1.95 12.81 -15.31
N GLY A 15 -2.02 11.56 -14.85
CA GLY A 15 -3.05 11.08 -13.94
C GLY A 15 -2.77 11.56 -12.52
N LYS A 16 -3.81 11.99 -11.81
CA LYS A 16 -3.72 12.26 -10.38
C LYS A 16 -3.21 10.99 -9.67
N ARG A 17 -2.30 11.13 -8.68
CA ARG A 17 -1.89 10.00 -7.87
C ARG A 17 -3.10 9.40 -7.13
N PRO A 18 -3.17 8.08 -6.96
CA PRO A 18 -4.21 7.48 -6.13
C PRO A 18 -3.99 7.86 -4.66
N VAL A 19 -5.09 8.01 -3.91
CA VAL A 19 -5.05 8.09 -2.44
C VAL A 19 -4.74 6.71 -1.88
N VAL A 20 -3.76 6.60 -1.01
CA VAL A 20 -3.38 5.31 -0.41
C VAL A 20 -4.21 5.05 0.84
N VAL A 21 -4.87 3.89 0.87
CA VAL A 21 -5.66 3.41 2.01
C VAL A 21 -5.09 2.08 2.49
N GLU A 22 -4.58 2.05 3.71
CA GLU A 22 -4.00 0.88 4.34
C GLU A 22 -4.92 0.35 5.43
N LEU A 23 -5.43 -0.87 5.29
CA LEU A 23 -6.26 -1.53 6.28
C LEU A 23 -5.44 -2.55 7.07
N PHE A 24 -5.25 -2.31 8.36
CA PHE A 24 -4.75 -3.30 9.31
C PHE A 24 -5.92 -4.14 9.83
N THR A 25 -5.87 -5.43 9.53
CA THR A 25 -6.97 -6.39 9.72
C THR A 25 -6.46 -7.74 10.23
N SER A 26 -7.35 -8.65 10.59
CA SER A 26 -7.02 -10.04 10.91
C SER A 26 -8.21 -10.96 10.70
N GLN A 27 -7.94 -12.20 10.25
CA GLN A 27 -8.91 -13.28 10.21
C GLN A 27 -9.47 -13.62 11.60
N GLY A 28 -8.69 -13.38 12.68
CA GLY A 28 -9.10 -13.62 14.07
C GLY A 28 -9.98 -12.52 14.67
N CYS A 29 -10.10 -11.36 14.02
CA CYS A 29 -10.81 -10.19 14.56
C CYS A 29 -12.28 -10.17 14.11
N SER A 30 -13.24 -10.33 15.03
CA SER A 30 -14.69 -10.40 14.71
C SER A 30 -15.28 -9.08 14.17
N SER A 31 -14.67 -7.94 14.46
CA SER A 31 -15.07 -6.62 13.95
C SER A 31 -14.45 -6.25 12.60
N CYS A 32 -13.52 -7.06 12.06
CA CYS A 32 -12.79 -6.75 10.83
C CYS A 32 -13.57 -7.00 9.53
N PRO A 33 -14.43 -8.02 9.38
CA PRO A 33 -15.05 -8.33 8.09
C PRO A 33 -15.79 -7.19 7.39
N PRO A 34 -16.49 -6.26 8.09
CA PRO A 34 -17.08 -5.10 7.43
C PRO A 34 -16.04 -4.15 6.81
N ALA A 35 -14.87 -3.99 7.45
CA ALA A 35 -13.76 -3.18 6.93
C ALA A 35 -13.08 -3.86 5.74
N ASP A 36 -12.91 -5.19 5.78
CA ASP A 36 -12.38 -5.98 4.65
C ASP A 36 -13.29 -5.86 3.42
N ALA A 37 -14.61 -5.89 3.62
CA ALA A 37 -15.59 -5.68 2.55
C ALA A 37 -15.55 -4.26 1.98
N LEU A 38 -15.36 -3.24 2.83
CA LEU A 38 -15.17 -1.86 2.39
C LEU A 38 -13.89 -1.72 1.57
N LEU A 39 -12.77 -2.25 2.07
CA LEU A 39 -11.50 -2.22 1.35
C LEU A 39 -11.62 -2.91 -0.02
N GLY A 40 -12.38 -4.00 -0.10
CA GLY A 40 -12.66 -4.68 -1.36
C GLY A 40 -13.32 -3.76 -2.40
N ARG A 41 -14.30 -2.93 -1.99
CA ARG A 41 -14.92 -1.92 -2.87
C ARG A 41 -13.95 -0.80 -3.24
N LEU A 42 -13.12 -0.35 -2.30
CA LEU A 42 -12.11 0.67 -2.56
C LEU A 42 -11.04 0.17 -3.54
N ALA A 43 -10.70 -1.12 -3.50
CA ALA A 43 -9.74 -1.73 -4.40
C ALA A 43 -10.19 -1.74 -5.88
N ASP A 44 -11.48 -1.60 -6.16
CA ASP A 44 -12.01 -1.51 -7.51
C ASP A 44 -11.97 -0.07 -8.09
N ARG A 45 -11.55 0.91 -7.28
CA ARG A 45 -11.45 2.33 -7.68
C ARG A 45 -10.07 2.64 -8.25
N LYS A 46 -10.03 3.46 -9.30
CA LYS A 46 -8.77 3.91 -9.94
C LYS A 46 -8.07 5.06 -9.20
N ASP A 47 -8.83 5.81 -8.41
CA ASP A 47 -8.35 6.94 -7.61
C ASP A 47 -7.86 6.53 -6.22
N VAL A 48 -7.94 5.24 -5.87
CA VAL A 48 -7.51 4.68 -4.59
C VAL A 48 -6.53 3.54 -4.79
N LEU A 49 -5.41 3.56 -4.07
CA LEU A 49 -4.54 2.42 -3.86
C LEU A 49 -4.91 1.79 -2.50
N ALA A 50 -5.82 0.83 -2.53
CA ALA A 50 -6.25 0.10 -1.34
C ALA A 50 -5.30 -1.06 -1.06
N LEU A 51 -4.80 -1.17 0.18
CA LEU A 51 -3.85 -2.19 0.63
C LEU A 51 -4.39 -2.87 1.90
N SER A 52 -4.50 -4.20 1.87
CA SER A 52 -4.81 -5.02 3.05
C SER A 52 -3.51 -5.46 3.72
N LEU A 53 -3.36 -5.16 5.01
CA LEU A 53 -2.19 -5.50 5.82
C LEU A 53 -2.62 -6.38 7.02
N PRO A 54 -2.78 -7.69 6.83
CA PRO A 54 -3.12 -8.61 7.92
C PRO A 54 -2.00 -8.67 8.96
N ILE A 55 -2.36 -8.53 10.25
CA ILE A 55 -1.45 -8.45 11.39
C ILE A 55 -1.46 -9.75 12.21
N THR A 56 -0.42 -9.98 13.01
CA THR A 56 -0.15 -11.26 13.68
C THR A 56 -0.63 -11.35 15.13
N TYR A 57 -0.89 -10.23 15.83
CA TYR A 57 -1.16 -10.28 17.26
C TYR A 57 -2.54 -10.89 17.65
N TRP A 58 -3.41 -11.17 16.67
CA TRP A 58 -4.64 -11.93 16.88
C TRP A 58 -4.43 -13.46 16.82
N ASP A 59 -3.27 -13.93 16.33
CA ASP A 59 -2.99 -15.38 16.17
C ASP A 59 -3.10 -16.16 17.49
N MET A 60 -2.84 -15.49 18.62
CA MET A 60 -2.98 -16.08 19.96
C MET A 60 -4.44 -16.40 20.37
N MET A 61 -5.43 -15.90 19.61
CA MET A 61 -6.85 -16.08 19.89
C MET A 61 -7.43 -17.38 19.25
N GLY A 62 -6.59 -18.35 18.94
CA GLY A 62 -6.98 -19.69 18.50
C GLY A 62 -7.09 -19.90 16.98
N TRP A 63 -6.76 -18.89 16.19
CA TRP A 63 -6.67 -19.00 14.72
C TRP A 63 -5.43 -18.26 14.22
N LYS A 64 -4.54 -18.97 13.53
CA LYS A 64 -3.40 -18.34 12.88
C LYS A 64 -3.81 -17.75 11.54
N ASP A 65 -3.72 -16.44 11.40
CA ASP A 65 -4.03 -15.75 10.14
C ASP A 65 -3.02 -16.15 9.05
N THR A 66 -3.51 -16.79 7.99
CA THR A 66 -2.69 -17.34 6.91
C THR A 66 -2.10 -16.28 5.99
N LEU A 67 -2.59 -15.04 6.09
CA LEU A 67 -2.17 -13.91 5.27
C LEU A 67 -1.35 -12.88 6.05
N ALA A 68 -1.30 -12.99 7.39
CA ALA A 68 -0.61 -12.05 8.27
C ALA A 68 0.92 -12.12 8.14
N SER A 69 1.56 -10.99 8.44
CA SER A 69 3.01 -10.90 8.56
C SER A 69 3.44 -9.97 9.69
N GLU A 70 4.61 -10.25 10.28
CA GLU A 70 5.22 -9.37 11.27
C GLU A 70 5.58 -7.99 10.70
N ALA A 71 5.92 -7.92 9.41
CA ALA A 71 6.18 -6.66 8.74
C ALA A 71 4.95 -5.74 8.75
N ASN A 72 3.75 -6.29 8.51
CA ASN A 72 2.49 -5.55 8.58
C ASN A 72 2.22 -5.07 10.02
N THR A 73 2.45 -5.94 11.01
CA THR A 73 2.30 -5.61 12.44
C THR A 73 3.27 -4.48 12.84
N HIS A 74 4.52 -4.56 12.38
CA HIS A 74 5.51 -3.52 12.64
C HIS A 74 5.10 -2.18 12.00
N ARG A 75 4.63 -2.18 10.75
CA ARG A 75 4.16 -0.98 10.07
C ARG A 75 3.01 -0.31 10.83
N GLN A 76 2.07 -1.09 11.34
CA GLN A 76 0.97 -0.57 12.18
C GLN A 76 1.49 0.10 13.46
N LYS A 77 2.42 -0.56 14.16
CA LYS A 77 3.04 -0.02 15.38
C LYS A 77 3.77 1.29 15.09
N SER A 78 4.51 1.37 13.98
CA SER A 78 5.20 2.59 13.56
C SER A 78 4.24 3.75 13.29
N TYR A 79 3.07 3.49 12.70
CA TYR A 79 2.02 4.51 12.59
C TYR A 79 1.52 4.96 13.96
N SER A 80 1.26 4.02 14.87
CA SER A 80 0.81 4.34 16.24
C SER A 80 1.80 5.23 16.98
N GLU A 81 3.10 4.96 16.85
CA GLU A 81 4.18 5.75 17.45
C GLU A 81 4.24 7.18 16.88
N ILE A 82 4.23 7.32 15.55
CA ILE A 82 4.33 8.62 14.88
C ILE A 82 3.09 9.48 15.12
N MET A 83 1.90 8.88 15.15
CA MET A 83 0.64 9.56 15.40
C MET A 83 0.38 9.83 16.90
N GLY A 84 1.26 9.35 17.79
CA GLY A 84 1.13 9.54 19.25
C GLY A 84 0.00 8.74 19.87
N HIS A 85 -0.41 7.63 19.25
CA HIS A 85 -1.42 6.73 19.79
C HIS A 85 -0.82 5.79 20.85
N GLY A 86 -1.58 5.50 21.91
CA GLY A 86 -1.12 4.64 23.01
C GLY A 86 -1.16 3.14 22.69
N GLY A 87 -1.42 2.72 21.45
CA GLY A 87 -1.52 1.32 21.06
C GLY A 87 -2.08 1.11 19.66
N VAL A 88 -2.22 -0.16 19.28
CA VAL A 88 -2.77 -0.58 17.98
C VAL A 88 -4.13 -1.23 18.17
N TYR A 89 -4.96 -1.18 17.13
CA TYR A 89 -6.28 -1.81 17.12
C TYR A 89 -6.65 -2.30 15.72
N THR A 90 -7.64 -3.16 15.63
CA THR A 90 -8.25 -3.60 14.36
C THR A 90 -9.77 -3.55 14.44
N PRO A 91 -10.45 -3.27 13.29
CA PRO A 91 -9.88 -2.85 12.03
C PRO A 91 -9.46 -1.37 12.06
N GLN A 92 -8.22 -1.08 11.63
CA GLN A 92 -7.70 0.29 11.51
C GLN A 92 -7.43 0.62 10.06
N MET A 93 -7.94 1.75 9.56
CA MET A 93 -7.58 2.30 8.27
C MET A 93 -6.73 3.56 8.42
N ILE A 94 -5.60 3.58 7.72
CA ILE A 94 -4.75 4.76 7.58
C ILE A 94 -4.91 5.28 6.16
N VAL A 95 -5.29 6.55 6.02
CA VAL A 95 -5.43 7.22 4.72
C VAL A 95 -4.27 8.17 4.51
N ASP A 96 -3.50 7.95 3.44
CA ASP A 96 -2.30 8.72 3.04
C ASP A 96 -1.28 8.94 4.16
N GLY A 97 -1.21 8.02 5.14
CA GLY A 97 -0.29 8.11 6.27
C GLY A 97 -0.62 9.21 7.30
N VAL A 98 -1.78 9.87 7.20
CA VAL A 98 -2.14 11.04 8.05
C VAL A 98 -3.48 10.92 8.77
N SER A 99 -4.41 10.10 8.30
CA SER A 99 -5.71 9.94 8.95
C SER A 99 -5.85 8.53 9.50
N ASP A 100 -6.10 8.39 10.80
CA ASP A 100 -6.37 7.14 11.50
C ASP A 100 -7.88 7.00 11.77
N ILE A 101 -8.49 5.93 11.25
CA ILE A 101 -9.93 5.76 11.24
C ILE A 101 -10.27 4.30 11.58
N ILE A 102 -11.32 4.10 12.38
CA ILE A 102 -11.89 2.75 12.54
C ILE A 102 -12.36 2.26 11.18
N GLY A 103 -11.75 1.20 10.66
CA GLY A 103 -11.88 0.76 9.26
C GLY A 103 -13.30 0.41 8.79
N SER A 104 -14.22 0.13 9.73
CA SER A 104 -15.63 -0.12 9.41
C SER A 104 -16.50 1.14 9.30
N ARG A 105 -15.94 2.34 9.60
CA ARG A 105 -16.67 3.62 9.50
C ARG A 105 -16.58 4.19 8.08
N GLU A 106 -17.32 3.61 7.14
CA GLU A 106 -17.28 3.94 5.71
C GLU A 106 -17.35 5.44 5.42
N ALA A 107 -18.31 6.17 6.00
CA ALA A 107 -18.47 7.62 5.77
C ALA A 107 -17.23 8.43 6.21
N ALA A 108 -16.57 8.03 7.29
CA ALA A 108 -15.35 8.69 7.75
C ALA A 108 -14.16 8.40 6.82
N VAL A 109 -14.08 7.16 6.32
CA VAL A 109 -13.05 6.75 5.36
C VAL A 109 -13.21 7.51 4.05
N GLU A 110 -14.43 7.58 3.50
CA GLU A 110 -14.70 8.34 2.26
C GLU A 110 -14.39 9.83 2.43
N THR A 111 -14.74 10.41 3.57
CA THR A 111 -14.40 11.82 3.88
C THR A 111 -12.88 12.03 3.89
N ALA A 112 -12.14 11.11 4.51
CA ALA A 112 -10.68 11.21 4.56
C ALA A 112 -10.05 11.05 3.17
N ILE A 113 -10.58 10.15 2.33
CA ILE A 113 -10.13 10.00 0.93
C ILE A 113 -10.37 11.31 0.17
N ALA A 114 -11.58 11.86 0.24
CA ALA A 114 -11.94 13.10 -0.47
C ALA A 114 -11.06 14.29 -0.06
N LEU A 115 -10.65 14.39 1.20
CA LEU A 115 -9.72 15.42 1.70
C LEU A 115 -8.30 15.28 1.15
N ARG A 116 -7.95 14.10 0.61
CA ARG A 116 -6.62 13.83 0.04
C ARG A 116 -6.59 13.85 -1.48
N GLU A 117 -7.75 13.89 -2.12
CA GLU A 117 -7.84 14.02 -3.57
C GLU A 117 -7.26 15.35 -4.06
N GLY A 118 -6.40 15.28 -5.09
CA GLY A 118 -5.82 16.47 -5.70
C GLY A 118 -4.73 17.14 -4.88
N ASP A 119 -4.05 16.40 -4.02
CA ASP A 119 -2.89 16.86 -3.26
C ASP A 119 -1.86 17.56 -4.17
N MET A 120 -1.65 18.87 -3.94
CA MET A 120 -0.76 19.71 -4.76
C MET A 120 0.73 19.40 -4.54
N ASP A 121 1.08 18.77 -3.41
CA ASP A 121 2.44 18.38 -3.08
C ASP A 121 2.79 16.97 -3.57
N ALA A 122 1.91 16.36 -4.36
CA ALA A 122 2.12 15.01 -4.88
C ALA A 122 3.32 14.98 -5.85
N VAL A 123 4.20 13.99 -5.63
CA VAL A 123 5.30 13.74 -6.55
C VAL A 123 4.93 12.61 -7.53
N PRO A 124 5.26 12.74 -8.83
CA PRO A 124 4.98 11.69 -9.79
C PRO A 124 5.85 10.46 -9.50
N VAL A 125 5.24 9.30 -9.57
CA VAL A 125 5.91 7.99 -9.43
C VAL A 125 5.60 7.15 -10.66
N LEU A 126 6.65 6.71 -11.35
CA LEU A 126 6.56 5.79 -12.47
C LEU A 126 7.12 4.44 -12.04
N LEU A 127 6.41 3.39 -12.38
CA LEU A 127 6.80 2.02 -12.11
C LEU A 127 6.64 1.20 -13.39
N HIS A 128 7.71 0.56 -13.79
CA HIS A 128 7.73 -0.36 -14.92
C HIS A 128 8.45 -1.63 -14.52
N ALA A 129 7.92 -2.79 -14.89
CA ALA A 129 8.55 -4.07 -14.64
C ALA A 129 8.69 -4.86 -15.91
N THR A 130 9.89 -5.39 -16.14
CA THR A 130 10.21 -6.38 -17.18
C THR A 130 10.28 -7.76 -16.53
N ARG A 131 10.70 -8.77 -17.28
CA ARG A 131 10.98 -10.10 -16.70
C ARG A 131 12.22 -10.14 -15.82
N GLN A 132 13.13 -9.18 -15.95
CA GLN A 132 14.45 -9.17 -15.32
C GLN A 132 14.62 -8.04 -14.32
N GLU A 133 13.94 -6.92 -14.52
CA GLU A 133 14.17 -5.68 -13.77
C GLU A 133 12.87 -4.95 -13.46
N ILE A 134 12.90 -4.22 -12.35
CA ILE A 134 11.87 -3.27 -11.93
C ILE A 134 12.50 -1.88 -11.95
N HIS A 135 11.93 -0.98 -12.75
CA HIS A 135 12.36 0.40 -12.86
C HIS A 135 11.39 1.31 -12.08
N VAL A 136 11.89 2.06 -11.14
CA VAL A 136 11.13 3.02 -10.34
C VAL A 136 11.70 4.40 -10.57
N THR A 137 10.87 5.35 -11.00
CA THR A 137 11.25 6.76 -11.08
C THR A 137 10.33 7.59 -10.19
N VAL A 138 10.92 8.36 -9.29
CA VAL A 138 10.23 9.37 -8.49
C VAL A 138 10.62 10.73 -9.04
N GLY A 139 9.65 11.51 -9.47
CA GLY A 139 9.88 12.84 -10.04
C GLY A 139 10.38 13.86 -9.00
N PRO A 140 10.82 15.03 -9.45
CA PRO A 140 11.23 16.10 -8.56
C PRO A 140 10.02 16.81 -7.95
N ALA A 141 10.20 17.38 -6.75
CA ALA A 141 9.34 18.45 -6.28
C ALA A 141 9.99 19.80 -6.59
N SER A 142 9.20 20.74 -7.08
CA SER A 142 9.69 22.06 -7.52
C SER A 142 10.33 22.86 -6.39
N ASN A 143 9.84 22.71 -5.15
CA ASN A 143 10.38 23.37 -3.95
C ASN A 143 10.18 22.42 -2.77
N HIS A 144 11.08 21.44 -2.61
CA HIS A 144 10.98 20.49 -1.50
C HIS A 144 11.62 21.10 -0.24
N GLU A 145 10.80 21.67 0.62
CA GLU A 145 11.19 22.11 1.97
C GLU A 145 10.75 21.11 3.05
N GLY A 146 10.18 19.98 2.64
CA GLY A 146 9.67 18.94 3.53
C GLY A 146 10.73 17.93 3.97
N PRO A 147 10.37 17.00 4.87
CA PRO A 147 11.28 15.95 5.32
C PRO A 147 11.56 14.95 4.21
N ASP A 148 12.72 14.30 4.30
CA ASP A 148 13.10 13.18 3.43
C ASP A 148 11.99 12.12 3.41
N ALA A 149 11.80 11.47 2.26
CA ALA A 149 10.80 10.43 2.09
C ALA A 149 11.46 9.08 1.79
N THR A 150 10.93 8.03 2.38
CA THR A 150 11.28 6.65 2.05
C THR A 150 10.47 6.21 0.83
N ILE A 151 11.15 5.57 -0.12
CA ILE A 151 10.50 4.91 -1.25
C ILE A 151 10.25 3.46 -0.83
N TRP A 152 8.98 3.11 -0.63
CA TRP A 152 8.54 1.76 -0.29
C TRP A 152 8.07 1.02 -1.53
N MET A 153 8.45 -0.24 -1.67
CA MET A 153 7.89 -1.17 -2.64
C MET A 153 7.10 -2.25 -1.92
N PHE A 154 5.87 -2.50 -2.40
CA PHE A 154 4.96 -3.52 -1.89
C PHE A 154 4.76 -4.61 -2.95
N ARG A 155 4.79 -5.87 -2.52
CA ARG A 155 4.31 -7.02 -3.30
C ARG A 155 2.92 -7.38 -2.83
N ILE A 156 1.99 -7.47 -3.75
CA ILE A 156 0.57 -7.53 -3.47
C ILE A 156 -0.02 -8.79 -4.11
N LEU A 157 -0.71 -9.60 -3.32
CA LEU A 157 -1.60 -10.65 -3.80
C LEU A 157 -2.99 -10.04 -4.02
N GLY A 158 -3.47 -10.00 -5.26
CA GLY A 158 -4.68 -9.28 -5.63
C GLY A 158 -5.94 -9.80 -4.92
N LYS A 159 -6.05 -11.13 -4.70
CA LYS A 159 -7.21 -11.72 -4.07
C LYS A 159 -6.89 -13.03 -3.35
N ALA A 160 -7.47 -13.22 -2.17
CA ALA A 160 -7.46 -14.49 -1.47
C ALA A 160 -8.81 -14.73 -0.78
N THR A 161 -9.32 -15.95 -0.87
CA THR A 161 -10.55 -16.37 -0.16
C THR A 161 -10.17 -17.41 0.87
N VAL A 162 -10.50 -17.16 2.14
CA VAL A 162 -10.11 -18.01 3.28
C VAL A 162 -11.35 -18.49 4.00
N ALA A 163 -11.47 -19.82 4.19
CA ALA A 163 -12.42 -20.42 5.11
C ALA A 163 -11.78 -20.47 6.50
N ILE A 164 -12.34 -19.72 7.45
CA ILE A 164 -11.80 -19.56 8.80
C ILE A 164 -12.31 -20.73 9.66
N GLY A 165 -11.38 -21.57 10.12
CA GLY A 165 -11.71 -22.83 10.82
C GLY A 165 -11.83 -22.71 12.34
N ALA A 166 -11.35 -21.62 12.96
CA ALA A 166 -11.40 -21.40 14.40
C ALA A 166 -11.35 -19.91 14.77
N GLY A 167 -11.41 -19.58 16.06
CA GLY A 167 -11.42 -18.22 16.57
C GLY A 167 -12.78 -17.53 16.42
N GLU A 168 -12.80 -16.18 16.58
CA GLU A 168 -14.05 -15.40 16.62
C GLU A 168 -14.81 -15.37 15.28
N ASN A 169 -14.13 -15.61 14.17
CA ASN A 169 -14.74 -15.70 12.84
C ASN A 169 -14.94 -17.14 12.33
N GLN A 170 -14.90 -18.15 13.22
CA GLN A 170 -15.08 -19.56 12.85
C GLN A 170 -16.32 -19.76 11.98
N GLY A 171 -16.17 -20.57 10.92
CA GLY A 171 -17.22 -20.91 9.97
C GLY A 171 -17.50 -19.86 8.89
N ARG A 172 -16.85 -18.69 8.95
CA ARG A 172 -16.96 -17.68 7.89
C ARG A 172 -15.98 -17.97 6.76
N THR A 173 -16.39 -17.62 5.55
CA THR A 173 -15.50 -17.52 4.38
C THR A 173 -15.38 -16.06 4.00
N VAL A 174 -14.16 -15.52 4.07
CA VAL A 174 -13.88 -14.11 3.82
C VAL A 174 -12.98 -13.97 2.61
N THR A 175 -13.30 -13.01 1.73
CA THR A 175 -12.46 -12.66 0.58
C THR A 175 -11.73 -11.37 0.87
N TYR A 176 -10.40 -11.43 0.79
CA TYR A 176 -9.49 -10.31 0.95
C TYR A 176 -9.02 -9.82 -0.41
N ARG A 177 -8.79 -8.51 -0.53
CA ARG A 177 -8.30 -7.87 -1.75
C ARG A 177 -6.99 -7.14 -1.45
N ASN A 178 -6.10 -7.10 -2.45
CA ASN A 178 -4.83 -6.35 -2.42
C ASN A 178 -4.00 -6.59 -1.14
N ILE A 179 -3.76 -7.85 -0.84
CA ILE A 179 -3.05 -8.29 0.35
C ILE A 179 -1.55 -8.02 0.20
N VAL A 180 -0.98 -7.22 1.08
CA VAL A 180 0.46 -6.99 1.14
C VAL A 180 1.16 -8.24 1.66
N ARG A 181 1.99 -8.85 0.81
CA ARG A 181 2.77 -10.06 1.12
C ARG A 181 4.21 -9.77 1.50
N ASP A 182 4.75 -8.67 0.98
CA ASP A 182 6.10 -8.19 1.31
C ASP A 182 6.15 -6.68 1.13
N MET A 183 7.00 -6.01 1.90
CA MET A 183 7.30 -4.60 1.76
C MET A 183 8.78 -4.34 2.03
N LYS A 184 9.39 -3.48 1.21
CA LYS A 184 10.80 -3.11 1.33
C LYS A 184 11.00 -1.61 1.12
N ALA A 185 11.84 -1.00 1.95
CA ALA A 185 12.42 0.30 1.64
C ALA A 185 13.47 0.09 0.54
N ILE A 186 13.26 0.71 -0.62
CA ILE A 186 14.11 0.55 -1.81
C ILE A 186 14.96 1.79 -2.07
N GLY A 187 14.72 2.89 -1.39
CA GLY A 187 15.50 4.11 -1.53
C GLY A 187 14.98 5.26 -0.67
N LEU A 188 15.69 6.38 -0.74
CA LEU A 188 15.30 7.66 -0.14
C LEU A 188 15.13 8.70 -1.23
N TRP A 189 14.12 9.56 -1.09
CA TRP A 189 13.88 10.71 -1.93
C TRP A 189 14.02 11.99 -1.10
N LYS A 190 14.77 12.97 -1.66
CA LYS A 190 15.16 14.22 -0.97
C LYS A 190 14.86 15.48 -1.78
N GLY A 191 13.85 15.39 -2.67
CA GLY A 191 13.44 16.51 -3.52
C GLY A 191 13.81 16.36 -4.99
N PRO A 192 15.08 16.15 -5.39
CA PRO A 192 15.44 15.84 -6.77
C PRO A 192 14.86 14.52 -7.27
N ALA A 193 14.73 14.39 -8.61
CA ALA A 193 14.31 13.13 -9.21
C ALA A 193 15.27 11.98 -8.88
N VAL A 194 14.71 10.80 -8.62
CA VAL A 194 15.44 9.57 -8.33
C VAL A 194 14.97 8.47 -9.27
N SER A 195 15.92 7.74 -9.88
CA SER A 195 15.65 6.53 -10.63
C SER A 195 16.35 5.34 -9.98
N LEU A 196 15.65 4.24 -9.82
CA LEU A 196 16.13 3.00 -9.22
C LEU A 196 15.88 1.86 -10.18
N ASP A 197 16.93 1.08 -10.48
CA ASP A 197 16.87 -0.16 -11.23
C ASP A 197 17.08 -1.31 -10.25
N LEU A 198 16.08 -2.12 -10.06
CA LEU A 198 16.09 -3.23 -9.12
C LEU A 198 16.04 -4.54 -9.90
N PRO A 199 16.91 -5.51 -9.61
CA PRO A 199 16.77 -6.82 -10.21
C PRO A 199 15.41 -7.39 -9.78
N ARG A 200 14.68 -7.95 -10.74
CA ARG A 200 13.46 -8.71 -10.43
C ARG A 200 13.80 -10.05 -9.79
N GLN A 201 15.05 -10.19 -9.34
CA GLN A 201 15.46 -11.30 -8.53
C GLN A 201 14.53 -11.37 -7.36
N ASP A 202 14.00 -12.54 -7.17
CA ASP A 202 14.35 -13.15 -5.95
C ASP A 202 13.61 -12.70 -4.71
N GLY A 203 13.10 -13.60 -4.13
CA GLY A 203 12.12 -13.61 -3.10
C GLY A 203 10.72 -13.59 -3.75
N MET A 204 10.67 -14.04 -4.98
CA MET A 204 9.45 -14.43 -5.70
C MET A 204 8.81 -15.68 -5.10
N ASP A 205 9.33 -16.17 -3.96
CA ASP A 205 8.73 -17.27 -3.22
C ASP A 205 7.37 -16.89 -2.59
N THR A 206 7.09 -15.58 -2.48
CA THR A 206 5.78 -15.10 -2.03
C THR A 206 4.91 -14.80 -3.24
N PRO A 207 3.80 -15.53 -3.47
CA PRO A 207 2.87 -15.23 -4.55
C PRO A 207 2.40 -13.78 -4.52
N HIS A 208 2.52 -13.08 -5.65
CA HIS A 208 2.04 -11.71 -5.83
C HIS A 208 1.62 -11.50 -7.27
N ASP A 209 0.63 -10.64 -7.47
CA ASP A 209 0.04 -10.31 -8.76
C ASP A 209 0.36 -8.88 -9.17
N ALA A 210 0.65 -8.02 -8.18
CA ALA A 210 0.89 -6.61 -8.38
C ALA A 210 2.09 -6.09 -7.58
N LEU A 211 2.67 -5.00 -8.08
CA LEU A 211 3.69 -4.21 -7.39
C LEU A 211 3.16 -2.79 -7.20
N ALA A 212 3.30 -2.24 -5.99
CA ALA A 212 3.05 -0.84 -5.74
C ALA A 212 4.30 -0.15 -5.20
N VAL A 213 4.44 1.13 -5.53
CA VAL A 213 5.46 2.01 -4.96
C VAL A 213 4.78 3.18 -4.28
N VAL A 214 5.23 3.46 -3.06
CA VAL A 214 4.73 4.55 -2.22
C VAL A 214 5.92 5.39 -1.77
N VAL A 215 5.82 6.71 -1.91
CA VAL A 215 6.79 7.69 -1.41
C VAL A 215 6.23 8.31 -0.15
N GLN A 216 6.87 8.05 1.00
CA GLN A 216 6.35 8.36 2.32
C GLN A 216 7.34 9.15 3.17
N GLN A 217 6.95 10.33 3.61
CA GLN A 217 7.76 11.23 4.43
C GLN A 217 8.03 10.63 5.83
N ASN A 218 9.19 10.94 6.41
CA ASN A 218 9.57 10.47 7.76
C ASN A 218 9.44 8.95 7.98
N GLY A 219 9.59 8.14 6.91
CA GLY A 219 9.43 6.69 6.98
C GLY A 219 7.97 6.23 7.02
N TYR A 220 7.15 6.74 7.92
CA TYR A 220 5.74 6.36 8.13
C TYR A 220 4.79 7.56 8.29
N GLY A 221 5.18 8.74 7.82
CA GLY A 221 4.34 9.94 7.83
C GLY A 221 3.46 10.04 6.58
N ARG A 222 3.25 11.29 6.12
CA ARG A 222 2.42 11.58 4.94
C ARG A 222 2.94 10.89 3.67
N ILE A 223 2.04 10.27 2.93
CA ILE A 223 2.33 9.72 1.60
C ILE A 223 2.16 10.84 0.57
N ILE A 224 3.21 11.07 -0.21
CA ILE A 224 3.29 12.14 -1.23
C ILE A 224 3.38 11.62 -2.65
N GLY A 225 3.57 10.32 -2.86
CA GLY A 225 3.60 9.69 -4.18
C GLY A 225 3.15 8.25 -4.10
N ALA A 226 2.41 7.76 -5.10
CA ALA A 226 2.02 6.35 -5.18
C ALA A 226 1.70 5.94 -6.61
N THR A 227 1.98 4.67 -6.91
CA THR A 227 1.59 4.01 -8.17
C THR A 227 1.50 2.50 -7.97
N ILE A 228 0.77 1.82 -8.86
CA ILE A 228 0.63 0.36 -8.87
C ILE A 228 0.65 -0.16 -10.31
N ILE A 229 1.23 -1.34 -10.51
CA ILE A 229 1.20 -2.08 -11.79
C ILE A 229 0.87 -3.56 -11.54
N GLY A 230 0.30 -4.20 -12.57
CA GLY A 230 0.12 -5.65 -12.60
C GLY A 230 -0.89 -6.12 -11.57
N HIS A 231 -2.16 -5.88 -11.79
CA HIS A 231 -3.25 -6.52 -11.06
C HIS A 231 -4.09 -7.31 -12.07
N PRO A 232 -4.55 -8.53 -11.77
CA PRO A 232 -5.27 -9.36 -12.72
C PRO A 232 -6.59 -8.76 -13.24
N ASP A 233 -7.11 -7.75 -12.56
CA ASP A 233 -8.35 -7.06 -12.91
C ASP A 233 -8.09 -5.67 -13.54
N TYR A 234 -6.83 -5.36 -13.95
CA TYR A 234 -6.45 -4.13 -14.67
C TYR A 234 -5.97 -4.41 -16.07
#